data_da96c37813b84a94973ee4130d745ab9
#
_entry.id   da96c37813b84a94973ee4130d745ab9
#
_cell.length_a   1.000
_cell.length_b   1.000
_cell.length_c   1.000
_cell.angle_alpha   90.00
_cell.angle_beta   90.00
_cell.angle_gamma   90.00
#
_symmetry.space_group_name_H-M   'P 1'
#
loop_
_entity.id
_entity.type
_entity.pdbx_description
1 polymer ?
#
loop_
_entity_poly.entity_id
_entity_poly.type
_entity_poly.pdbx_seq_one_letter_code
_entity_poly.pdbx_strand_id
1 'polypeptide(L)'
;MILEGYVKDKHDTPIDNAIVEIKGEDFITIYSTESNEEGYYKFDIPSGRYPFLIAVKDYAEKCLEYWCQNILLQNDMLLDVSFDTLEIYGLHVFSVKGGGNSLMAYFRPMSLIRFQQGEQDIAPKDITIKVTIDGKERRVINTNEVKEVAGEQEMSAYLIQVETTEKNMHWNKFDIEIKDKDGNYGAATIFNENI
;
A
#
# COMPACT_ATOMS: atom_id res chain seq x y z
N MET A 1 -0.38 -13.32 -19.18
CA MET A 1 0.71 -13.05 -18.23
C MET A 1 0.31 -13.53 -16.87
N ILE A 2 1.27 -14.01 -16.12
CA ILE A 2 1.01 -14.45 -14.75
C ILE A 2 1.32 -13.29 -13.79
N LEU A 3 0.35 -12.97 -12.93
CA LEU A 3 0.56 -12.17 -11.74
C LEU A 3 0.30 -13.08 -10.55
N GLU A 4 1.32 -13.31 -9.75
CA GLU A 4 1.22 -14.25 -8.64
C GLU A 4 2.00 -13.74 -7.43
N GLY A 5 1.79 -14.33 -6.25
CA GLY A 5 2.49 -13.95 -5.03
C GLY A 5 1.93 -14.66 -3.81
N TYR A 6 2.36 -14.20 -2.65
CA TYR A 6 1.93 -14.72 -1.37
C TYR A 6 1.27 -13.64 -0.53
N VAL A 7 0.17 -14.00 0.12
CA VAL A 7 -0.52 -13.18 1.11
C VAL A 7 -0.03 -13.61 2.49
N LYS A 8 0.48 -12.65 3.27
CA LYS A 8 1.09 -12.90 4.58
C LYS A 8 0.63 -11.89 5.60
N ASP A 9 0.72 -12.25 6.87
CA ASP A 9 0.58 -11.31 7.97
C ASP A 9 1.91 -10.58 8.27
N LYS A 10 1.91 -9.70 9.27
CA LYS A 10 3.08 -8.96 9.76
C LYS A 10 4.22 -9.83 10.32
N HIS A 11 4.01 -11.12 10.49
CA HIS A 11 4.99 -12.10 10.99
C HIS A 11 5.44 -13.07 9.89
N ASP A 12 5.16 -12.75 8.62
CA ASP A 12 5.39 -13.62 7.47
C ASP A 12 4.58 -14.93 7.50
N THR A 13 3.53 -15.01 8.33
CA THR A 13 2.65 -16.17 8.37
C THR A 13 1.71 -16.14 7.16
N PRO A 14 1.57 -17.24 6.40
CA PRO A 14 0.63 -17.30 5.29
C PRO A 14 -0.81 -17.05 5.74
N ILE A 15 -1.55 -16.30 4.93
CA ILE A 15 -2.99 -16.07 5.12
C ILE A 15 -3.72 -16.84 4.03
N ASP A 16 -4.49 -17.87 4.42
CA ASP A 16 -5.38 -18.63 3.54
C ASP A 16 -6.71 -17.90 3.29
N ASN A 17 -7.38 -18.19 2.18
CA ASN A 17 -8.68 -17.63 1.84
C ASN A 17 -8.74 -16.09 1.94
N ALA A 18 -7.63 -15.41 1.69
CA ALA A 18 -7.62 -13.97 1.49
C ALA A 18 -8.13 -13.67 0.08
N ILE A 19 -9.08 -12.76 -0.02
CA ILE A 19 -9.58 -12.29 -1.32
C ILE A 19 -8.53 -11.37 -1.92
N VAL A 20 -8.12 -11.65 -3.17
CA VAL A 20 -7.25 -10.77 -3.95
C VAL A 20 -8.02 -10.36 -5.21
N GLU A 21 -8.17 -9.06 -5.41
CA GLU A 21 -8.96 -8.51 -6.51
C GLU A 21 -8.16 -7.51 -7.32
N ILE A 22 -8.33 -7.56 -8.64
CA ILE A 22 -7.88 -6.50 -9.56
C ILE A 22 -9.11 -5.67 -9.90
N LYS A 23 -9.03 -4.36 -9.67
CA LYS A 23 -10.11 -3.41 -9.92
C LYS A 23 -9.75 -2.41 -11.01
N GLY A 24 -10.76 -1.99 -11.76
CA GLY A 24 -10.67 -0.90 -12.71
C GLY A 24 -10.65 0.49 -12.06
N GLU A 25 -10.55 1.53 -12.88
CA GLU A 25 -10.60 2.94 -12.43
C GLU A 25 -11.92 3.31 -11.75
N ASP A 26 -13.00 2.62 -12.11
CA ASP A 26 -14.34 2.75 -11.52
C ASP A 26 -14.54 1.90 -10.25
N PHE A 27 -13.48 1.27 -9.75
CA PHE A 27 -13.49 0.36 -8.61
C PHE A 27 -14.31 -0.94 -8.80
N ILE A 28 -14.76 -1.22 -10.03
CA ILE A 28 -15.39 -2.51 -10.33
C ILE A 28 -14.31 -3.59 -10.41
N THR A 29 -14.58 -4.73 -9.77
CA THR A 29 -13.70 -5.91 -9.80
C THR A 29 -13.66 -6.50 -11.21
N ILE A 30 -12.47 -6.55 -11.81
CA ILE A 30 -12.22 -7.13 -13.12
C ILE A 30 -11.84 -8.61 -13.01
N TYR A 31 -10.97 -8.92 -12.04
CA TYR A 31 -10.52 -10.27 -11.73
C TYR A 31 -10.48 -10.47 -10.23
N SER A 32 -10.81 -11.69 -9.78
CA SER A 32 -10.77 -12.08 -8.37
C SER A 32 -10.20 -13.48 -8.23
N THR A 33 -9.44 -13.71 -7.17
CA THR A 33 -8.94 -15.01 -6.74
C THR A 33 -8.85 -15.04 -5.22
N GLU A 34 -8.59 -16.21 -4.66
CA GLU A 34 -8.34 -16.40 -3.23
C GLU A 34 -6.98 -17.05 -3.03
N SER A 35 -6.32 -16.72 -1.92
CA SER A 35 -5.09 -17.39 -1.53
C SER A 35 -5.37 -18.79 -0.97
N ASN A 36 -4.44 -19.73 -1.20
CA ASN A 36 -4.50 -21.08 -0.66
C ASN A 36 -3.89 -21.18 0.76
N GLU A 37 -3.76 -22.39 1.30
CA GLU A 37 -3.22 -22.66 2.65
C GLU A 37 -1.77 -22.16 2.84
N GLU A 38 -0.98 -22.07 1.76
CA GLU A 38 0.37 -21.49 1.77
C GLU A 38 0.36 -19.96 1.56
N GLY A 39 -0.84 -19.35 1.49
CA GLY A 39 -1.01 -17.93 1.18
C GLY A 39 -0.81 -17.59 -0.31
N TYR A 40 -0.57 -18.57 -1.18
CA TYR A 40 -0.30 -18.34 -2.60
C TYR A 40 -1.56 -17.98 -3.37
N TYR A 41 -1.47 -16.94 -4.20
CA TYR A 41 -2.50 -16.52 -5.15
C TYR A 41 -1.93 -16.38 -6.56
N LYS A 42 -2.82 -16.48 -7.57
CA LYS A 42 -2.41 -16.37 -8.97
C LYS A 42 -3.53 -15.85 -9.86
N PHE A 43 -3.15 -14.99 -10.80
CA PHE A 43 -3.93 -14.59 -11.96
C PHE A 43 -3.23 -15.00 -13.24
N ASP A 44 -3.99 -15.48 -14.22
CA ASP A 44 -3.57 -15.62 -15.63
C ASP A 44 -4.42 -14.63 -16.45
N ILE A 45 -3.85 -13.47 -16.73
CA ILE A 45 -4.58 -12.34 -17.30
C ILE A 45 -3.79 -11.69 -18.45
N PRO A 46 -4.46 -10.96 -19.36
CA PRO A 46 -3.77 -10.26 -20.43
C PRO A 46 -2.67 -9.31 -19.94
N SER A 47 -1.67 -9.05 -20.77
CA SER A 47 -0.78 -7.91 -20.53
C SER A 47 -1.57 -6.60 -20.59
N GLY A 48 -1.28 -5.67 -19.69
CA GLY A 48 -2.04 -4.42 -19.60
C GLY A 48 -1.66 -3.56 -18.40
N ARG A 49 -2.35 -2.45 -18.26
CA ARG A 49 -2.31 -1.61 -17.07
C ARG A 49 -3.52 -1.92 -16.19
N TYR A 50 -3.25 -2.14 -14.93
CA TYR A 50 -4.26 -2.42 -13.91
C TYR A 50 -4.15 -1.37 -12.80
N PRO A 51 -5.17 -0.52 -12.64
CA PRO A 51 -5.11 0.60 -11.69
C PRO A 51 -4.90 0.15 -10.27
N PHE A 52 -5.60 -0.93 -9.83
CA PHE A 52 -5.58 -1.37 -8.46
C PHE A 52 -5.56 -2.89 -8.33
N LEU A 53 -4.76 -3.39 -7.38
CA LEU A 53 -4.93 -4.69 -6.76
C LEU A 53 -5.18 -4.46 -5.28
N ILE A 54 -6.21 -5.11 -4.75
CA ILE A 54 -6.56 -5.07 -3.33
C ILE A 54 -6.48 -6.49 -2.77
N ALA A 55 -6.00 -6.63 -1.56
CA ALA A 55 -6.03 -7.90 -0.85
C ALA A 55 -6.53 -7.70 0.57
N VAL A 56 -7.41 -8.60 1.02
CA VAL A 56 -8.01 -8.54 2.35
C VAL A 56 -8.59 -9.89 2.78
N LYS A 57 -8.71 -10.07 4.09
CA LYS A 57 -9.51 -11.14 4.72
C LYS A 57 -10.30 -10.54 5.87
N ASP A 58 -11.60 -10.85 5.97
CA ASP A 58 -12.49 -10.36 7.03
C ASP A 58 -12.41 -8.82 7.19
N TYR A 59 -12.61 -8.09 6.08
CA TYR A 59 -12.51 -6.62 6.01
C TYR A 59 -13.36 -5.92 7.07
N ALA A 60 -12.77 -4.93 7.73
CA ALA A 60 -13.35 -4.11 8.81
C ALA A 60 -13.79 -4.90 10.06
N GLU A 61 -13.65 -6.22 10.06
CA GLU A 61 -13.88 -7.09 11.22
C GLU A 61 -12.56 -7.43 11.94
N LYS A 62 -11.57 -7.92 11.18
CA LYS A 62 -10.27 -8.36 11.69
C LYS A 62 -9.09 -7.65 11.04
N CYS A 63 -9.20 -7.30 9.76
CA CYS A 63 -8.14 -6.67 8.99
C CYS A 63 -8.68 -5.50 8.18
N LEU A 64 -7.76 -4.65 7.73
CA LEU A 64 -7.96 -3.66 6.67
C LEU A 64 -7.22 -4.09 5.40
N GLU A 65 -7.42 -3.36 4.31
CA GLU A 65 -6.95 -3.74 2.98
C GLU A 65 -5.46 -3.42 2.77
N TYR A 66 -4.80 -4.29 2.00
CA TYR A 66 -3.59 -3.93 1.28
C TYR A 66 -3.95 -3.35 -0.09
N TRP A 67 -3.23 -2.31 -0.50
CA TRP A 67 -3.39 -1.65 -1.79
C TRP A 67 -2.12 -1.71 -2.60
N CYS A 68 -2.25 -2.12 -3.88
CA CYS A 68 -1.22 -1.91 -4.89
C CYS A 68 -1.81 -1.13 -6.06
N GLN A 69 -1.09 -0.09 -6.51
CA GLN A 69 -1.57 0.82 -7.54
C GLN A 69 -0.67 0.79 -8.79
N ASN A 70 -1.26 1.10 -9.96
CA ASN A 70 -0.58 1.37 -11.23
C ASN A 70 0.23 0.19 -11.77
N ILE A 71 -0.28 -1.03 -11.66
CA ILE A 71 0.41 -2.23 -12.10
C ILE A 71 0.53 -2.22 -13.62
N LEU A 72 1.78 -2.29 -14.14
CA LEU A 72 2.07 -2.49 -15.56
C LEU A 72 2.51 -3.93 -15.79
N LEU A 73 1.59 -4.79 -16.18
CA LEU A 73 1.83 -6.21 -16.42
C LEU A 73 2.22 -6.45 -17.87
N GLN A 74 3.52 -6.36 -18.19
CA GLN A 74 4.08 -6.65 -19.51
C GLN A 74 4.81 -8.02 -19.57
N ASN A 75 5.20 -8.52 -18.42
CA ASN A 75 5.82 -9.84 -18.20
C ASN A 75 5.19 -10.47 -16.96
N ASP A 76 5.48 -11.75 -16.73
CA ASP A 76 5.09 -12.41 -15.50
C ASP A 76 5.68 -11.65 -14.29
N MET A 77 4.87 -11.46 -13.26
CA MET A 77 5.19 -10.62 -12.10
C MET A 77 4.92 -11.36 -10.79
N LEU A 78 5.89 -11.26 -9.88
CA LEU A 78 5.71 -11.67 -8.49
C LEU A 78 5.38 -10.43 -7.65
N LEU A 79 4.26 -10.47 -6.93
CA LEU A 79 3.81 -9.41 -6.03
C LEU A 79 3.30 -10.02 -4.72
N ASP A 80 4.16 -10.08 -3.72
CA ASP A 80 3.75 -10.46 -2.36
C ASP A 80 2.97 -9.31 -1.73
N VAL A 81 1.96 -9.64 -0.94
CA VAL A 81 1.08 -8.70 -0.25
C VAL A 81 1.04 -9.00 1.24
N SER A 82 0.93 -7.97 2.06
CA SER A 82 0.83 -8.13 3.50
C SER A 82 -0.11 -7.08 4.09
N PHE A 83 -1.02 -7.52 4.96
CA PHE A 83 -1.98 -6.66 5.64
C PHE A 83 -2.25 -7.11 7.08
N ASP A 84 -2.79 -6.21 7.88
CA ASP A 84 -3.22 -6.44 9.25
C ASP A 84 -4.30 -5.39 9.61
N THR A 85 -4.21 -4.78 10.75
CA THR A 85 -5.20 -3.83 11.31
C THR A 85 -4.96 -2.36 10.95
N LEU A 86 -3.88 -2.07 10.22
CA LEU A 86 -3.66 -0.75 9.62
C LEU A 86 -3.77 -0.82 8.09
N GLU A 87 -4.21 0.28 7.50
CA GLU A 87 -4.29 0.46 6.05
C GLU A 87 -3.57 1.74 5.65
N ILE A 88 -2.98 1.72 4.47
CA ILE A 88 -2.38 2.89 3.82
C ILE A 88 -3.27 3.26 2.64
N TYR A 89 -4.17 4.21 2.85
CA TYR A 89 -5.12 4.66 1.85
C TYR A 89 -4.60 5.85 1.06
N GLY A 90 -4.89 5.88 -0.25
CA GLY A 90 -4.60 7.03 -1.10
C GLY A 90 -3.11 7.35 -1.24
N LEU A 91 -2.26 6.30 -1.31
CA LEU A 91 -0.83 6.49 -1.51
C LEU A 91 -0.56 7.21 -2.83
N HIS A 92 0.13 8.34 -2.76
CA HIS A 92 0.56 9.11 -3.91
C HIS A 92 2.04 9.46 -3.78
N VAL A 93 2.84 9.10 -4.81
CA VAL A 93 4.30 9.32 -4.82
C VAL A 93 4.65 10.26 -5.97
N PHE A 94 5.36 11.32 -5.65
CA PHE A 94 5.70 12.35 -6.63
C PHE A 94 7.06 12.98 -6.36
N SER A 95 7.63 13.60 -7.37
CA SER A 95 8.83 14.39 -7.27
C SER A 95 8.52 15.87 -7.26
N VAL A 96 9.31 16.65 -6.49
CA VAL A 96 9.24 18.10 -6.50
C VAL A 96 10.39 18.64 -7.34
N LYS A 97 10.11 19.43 -8.37
CA LYS A 97 11.12 20.04 -9.22
C LYS A 97 12.04 20.94 -8.38
N GLY A 98 13.32 20.61 -8.36
CA GLY A 98 14.31 21.31 -7.52
C GLY A 98 14.40 20.78 -6.08
N GLY A 99 13.66 19.75 -5.73
CA GLY A 99 13.62 19.14 -4.39
C GLY A 99 14.81 18.24 -4.02
N GLY A 100 15.89 18.25 -4.84
CA GLY A 100 17.05 17.40 -4.62
C GLY A 100 16.78 15.92 -4.94
N ASN A 101 17.58 15.04 -4.34
CA ASN A 101 17.46 13.59 -4.54
C ASN A 101 16.43 13.01 -3.55
N SER A 102 15.15 13.36 -3.72
CA SER A 102 14.09 12.86 -2.86
C SER A 102 12.76 12.72 -3.60
N LEU A 103 11.94 11.76 -3.16
CA LEU A 103 10.53 11.65 -3.48
C LEU A 103 9.70 12.15 -2.31
N MET A 104 8.53 12.68 -2.64
CA MET A 104 7.47 12.93 -1.67
C MET A 104 6.47 11.80 -1.76
N ALA A 105 5.97 11.33 -0.64
CA ALA A 105 4.84 10.42 -0.61
C ALA A 105 3.77 10.96 0.34
N TYR A 106 2.55 10.98 -0.14
CA TYR A 106 1.35 11.33 0.63
C TYR A 106 0.51 10.08 0.83
N PHE A 107 -0.03 9.89 2.02
CA PHE A 107 -0.97 8.81 2.32
C PHE A 107 -1.77 9.12 3.57
N ARG A 108 -2.94 8.48 3.69
CA ARG A 108 -3.80 8.52 4.88
C ARG A 108 -3.77 7.14 5.54
N PRO A 109 -3.12 7.00 6.70
CA PRO A 109 -3.19 5.76 7.44
C PRO A 109 -4.54 5.63 8.15
N MET A 110 -5.10 4.44 8.18
CA MET A 110 -6.32 4.11 8.89
C MET A 110 -6.08 2.97 9.87
N SER A 111 -6.75 3.00 11.01
CA SER A 111 -6.66 1.97 12.05
C SER A 111 -8.03 1.35 12.28
N LEU A 112 -8.12 0.04 12.10
CA LEU A 112 -9.32 -0.74 12.41
C LEU A 112 -9.73 -0.60 13.87
N ILE A 113 -8.75 -0.60 14.78
CA ILE A 113 -9.02 -0.49 16.22
C ILE A 113 -9.68 0.85 16.56
N ARG A 114 -9.14 1.97 16.02
CA ARG A 114 -9.71 3.30 16.24
C ARG A 114 -11.08 3.44 15.61
N PHE A 115 -11.28 2.86 14.42
CA PHE A 115 -12.58 2.80 13.76
C PHE A 115 -13.62 2.07 14.63
N GLN A 116 -13.27 0.90 15.16
CA GLN A 116 -14.15 0.11 16.03
C GLN A 116 -14.44 0.80 17.38
N GLN A 117 -13.56 1.70 17.82
CA GLN A 117 -13.77 2.54 19.01
C GLN A 117 -14.63 3.77 18.74
N GLY A 118 -15.03 4.00 17.48
CA GLY A 118 -15.85 5.14 17.06
C GLY A 118 -15.11 6.48 17.08
N GLU A 119 -13.78 6.47 16.94
CA GLU A 119 -13.01 7.71 16.87
C GLU A 119 -13.28 8.43 15.54
N GLN A 120 -13.34 9.77 15.58
CA GLN A 120 -13.57 10.58 14.38
C GLN A 120 -12.34 10.57 13.45
N ASP A 121 -11.15 10.73 14.02
CA ASP A 121 -9.90 10.61 13.29
C ASP A 121 -9.32 9.20 13.55
N ILE A 122 -9.48 8.32 12.59
CA ILE A 122 -9.05 6.92 12.70
C ILE A 122 -7.58 6.70 12.33
N ALA A 123 -6.83 7.77 12.02
CA ALA A 123 -5.40 7.66 11.76
C ALA A 123 -4.65 7.24 13.03
N PRO A 124 -3.80 6.19 12.96
CA PRO A 124 -2.97 5.80 14.11
C PRO A 124 -1.98 6.91 14.45
N LYS A 125 -1.69 7.06 15.74
CA LYS A 125 -0.67 8.00 16.24
C LYS A 125 0.66 7.31 16.39
N ASP A 126 1.75 8.10 16.34
CA ASP A 126 3.11 7.61 16.61
C ASP A 126 3.51 6.43 15.72
N ILE A 127 3.32 6.56 14.41
CA ILE A 127 3.68 5.53 13.45
C ILE A 127 5.17 5.54 13.12
N THR A 128 5.74 4.35 12.98
CA THR A 128 7.03 4.11 12.33
C THR A 128 6.76 3.80 10.86
N ILE A 129 7.52 4.42 9.98
CA ILE A 129 7.37 4.29 8.52
C ILE A 129 8.65 3.68 7.95
N LYS A 130 8.50 2.60 7.20
CA LYS A 130 9.58 2.00 6.42
C LYS A 130 9.24 2.11 4.94
N VAL A 131 10.21 2.54 4.14
CA VAL A 131 10.07 2.70 2.69
C VAL A 131 11.12 1.89 1.97
N THR A 132 10.68 1.19 0.92
CA THR A 132 11.56 0.46 0.00
C THR A 132 11.29 0.94 -1.43
N ILE A 133 12.33 1.33 -2.16
CA ILE A 133 12.26 1.73 -3.57
C ILE A 133 13.09 0.76 -4.39
N ASP A 134 12.46 0.08 -5.36
CA ASP A 134 13.10 -0.93 -6.21
C ASP A 134 13.87 -1.99 -5.40
N GLY A 135 13.24 -2.50 -4.32
CA GLY A 135 13.79 -3.51 -3.44
C GLY A 135 14.90 -3.04 -2.47
N LYS A 136 15.14 -1.72 -2.38
CA LYS A 136 16.16 -1.15 -1.48
C LYS A 136 15.51 -0.24 -0.46
N GLU A 137 15.75 -0.50 0.81
CA GLU A 137 15.28 0.36 1.90
C GLU A 137 15.85 1.78 1.76
N ARG A 138 15.01 2.77 2.02
CA ARG A 138 15.33 4.19 1.90
C ARG A 138 15.01 4.93 3.19
N ARG A 139 15.84 5.90 3.48
CA ARG A 139 15.64 6.74 4.65
C ARG A 139 14.49 7.72 4.43
N VAL A 140 13.55 7.74 5.37
CA VAL A 140 12.56 8.81 5.50
C VAL A 140 13.28 10.02 6.12
N ILE A 141 13.42 11.09 5.33
CA ILE A 141 14.16 12.31 5.72
C ILE A 141 13.30 13.17 6.64
N ASN A 142 12.02 13.27 6.31
CA ASN A 142 11.06 14.10 7.03
C ASN A 142 9.67 13.47 7.00
N THR A 143 8.92 13.68 8.08
CA THR A 143 7.54 13.23 8.22
C THR A 143 6.70 14.38 8.75
N ASN A 144 5.67 14.78 8.01
CA ASN A 144 4.73 15.81 8.42
C ASN A 144 3.33 15.20 8.50
N GLU A 145 2.70 15.33 9.65
CA GLU A 145 1.26 15.12 9.76
C GLU A 145 0.54 16.32 9.15
N VAL A 146 -0.43 16.06 8.30
CA VAL A 146 -1.29 17.07 7.67
C VAL A 146 -2.74 16.72 7.94
N LYS A 147 -3.60 17.73 7.98
CA LYS A 147 -5.04 17.51 8.10
C LYS A 147 -5.68 17.54 6.72
N GLU A 148 -6.48 16.52 6.45
CA GLU A 148 -7.28 16.39 5.24
C GLU A 148 -8.77 16.45 5.60
N VAL A 149 -9.52 17.20 4.82
CA VAL A 149 -10.99 17.19 4.93
C VAL A 149 -11.53 16.03 4.10
N ALA A 150 -12.00 14.98 4.77
CA ALA A 150 -12.60 13.81 4.16
C ALA A 150 -14.11 13.80 4.44
N GLY A 151 -14.90 14.27 3.49
CA GLY A 151 -16.34 14.49 3.69
C GLY A 151 -16.58 15.65 4.67
N GLU A 152 -17.26 15.36 5.79
CA GLU A 152 -17.55 16.35 6.85
C GLU A 152 -16.54 16.31 8.01
N GLN A 153 -15.52 15.46 7.93
CA GLN A 153 -14.55 15.23 9.01
C GLN A 153 -13.14 15.61 8.59
N GLU A 154 -12.35 16.07 9.56
CA GLU A 154 -10.91 16.19 9.41
C GLU A 154 -10.24 14.87 9.81
N MET A 155 -9.37 14.36 8.95
CA MET A 155 -8.56 13.17 9.19
C MET A 155 -7.08 13.51 9.10
N SER A 156 -6.26 12.83 9.91
CA SER A 156 -4.81 12.94 9.79
C SER A 156 -4.31 12.14 8.59
N ALA A 157 -3.48 12.79 7.80
CA ALA A 157 -2.71 12.19 6.72
C ALA A 157 -1.22 12.51 6.90
N TYR A 158 -0.36 11.86 6.15
CA TYR A 158 1.07 12.05 6.23
C TYR A 158 1.64 12.47 4.88
N LEU A 159 2.51 13.47 4.92
CA LEU A 159 3.38 13.86 3.82
C LEU A 159 4.81 13.60 4.23
N ILE A 160 5.45 12.61 3.63
CA ILE A 160 6.82 12.23 3.93
C ILE A 160 7.77 12.56 2.80
N GLN A 161 9.02 12.82 3.15
CA GLN A 161 10.12 12.99 2.19
C GLN A 161 11.07 11.79 2.32
N VAL A 162 11.34 11.13 1.20
CA VAL A 162 12.14 9.90 1.13
C VAL A 162 13.38 10.12 0.27
N GLU A 163 14.54 9.74 0.80
CA GLU A 163 15.82 9.85 0.10
C GLU A 163 15.88 8.93 -1.12
N THR A 164 16.39 9.47 -2.23
CA THR A 164 16.73 8.68 -3.43
C THR A 164 18.21 8.82 -3.74
N THR A 165 18.81 7.80 -4.33
CA THR A 165 20.25 7.79 -4.65
C THR A 165 20.57 8.34 -6.04
N GLU A 166 19.55 8.56 -6.89
CA GLU A 166 19.74 8.92 -8.29
C GLU A 166 19.29 10.35 -8.59
N LYS A 167 20.14 11.09 -9.29
CA LYS A 167 19.83 12.46 -9.74
C LYS A 167 18.63 12.53 -10.70
N ASN A 168 18.24 11.41 -11.29
CA ASN A 168 17.17 11.30 -12.29
C ASN A 168 15.91 10.64 -11.75
N MET A 169 15.70 10.53 -10.48
CA MET A 169 14.47 10.07 -9.81
C MET A 169 13.65 8.99 -10.58
N HIS A 170 14.34 8.12 -11.32
CA HIS A 170 13.72 6.95 -11.93
C HIS A 170 13.50 5.91 -10.84
N TRP A 171 12.28 5.56 -10.62
CA TRP A 171 11.86 4.49 -9.73
C TRP A 171 10.75 3.70 -10.43
N ASN A 172 10.67 2.40 -10.15
CA ASN A 172 9.65 1.53 -10.73
C ASN A 172 8.60 1.17 -9.69
N LYS A 173 9.04 0.77 -8.50
CA LYS A 173 8.20 0.26 -7.43
C LYS A 173 8.53 0.98 -6.11
N PHE A 174 7.52 1.46 -5.45
CA PHE A 174 7.60 2.07 -4.12
C PHE A 174 6.73 1.26 -3.17
N ASP A 175 7.35 0.65 -2.18
CA ASP A 175 6.69 -0.08 -1.11
C ASP A 175 6.77 0.74 0.17
N ILE A 176 5.68 0.79 0.91
CA ILE A 176 5.61 1.46 2.20
C ILE A 176 4.96 0.54 3.22
N GLU A 177 5.55 0.49 4.41
CA GLU A 177 5.04 -0.21 5.58
C GLU A 177 4.91 0.77 6.74
N ILE A 178 3.84 0.65 7.51
CA ILE A 178 3.63 1.41 8.73
C ILE A 178 3.39 0.48 9.92
N LYS A 179 3.91 0.87 11.07
CA LYS A 179 3.61 0.23 12.36
C LYS A 179 3.30 1.29 13.39
N ASP A 180 2.27 1.08 14.19
CA ASP A 180 2.03 1.91 15.37
C ASP A 180 2.79 1.39 16.60
N LYS A 181 2.70 2.10 17.72
CA LYS A 181 3.35 1.73 18.99
C LYS A 181 2.87 0.40 19.58
N ASP A 182 1.66 -0.04 19.21
CA ASP A 182 1.04 -1.27 19.71
C ASP A 182 1.36 -2.47 18.79
N GLY A 183 2.16 -2.23 17.73
CA GLY A 183 2.61 -3.25 16.79
C GLY A 183 1.59 -3.60 15.72
N ASN A 184 0.53 -2.80 15.57
CA ASN A 184 -0.38 -2.91 14.43
C ASN A 184 0.36 -2.52 13.15
N TYR A 185 -0.02 -3.14 12.04
CA TYR A 185 0.74 -3.09 10.79
C TYR A 185 -0.17 -2.82 9.59
N GLY A 186 0.37 -2.15 8.59
CA GLY A 186 -0.23 -1.97 7.27
C GLY A 186 0.84 -1.73 6.21
N ALA A 187 0.55 -2.12 4.99
CA ALA A 187 1.45 -1.94 3.85
C ALA A 187 0.69 -1.51 2.59
N ALA A 188 1.41 -0.89 1.67
CA ALA A 188 0.93 -0.58 0.33
C ALA A 188 2.08 -0.52 -0.66
N THR A 189 1.74 -0.71 -1.94
CA THR A 189 2.67 -0.60 -3.06
C THR A 189 2.11 0.34 -4.12
N ILE A 190 2.97 1.11 -4.76
CA ILE A 190 2.63 1.85 -5.97
C ILE A 190 3.74 1.69 -7.01
N PHE A 191 3.33 1.42 -8.25
CA PHE A 191 4.23 1.45 -9.40
C PHE A 191 4.23 2.84 -10.04
N ASN A 192 5.34 3.22 -10.64
CA ASN A 192 5.45 4.50 -11.32
C ASN A 192 4.64 4.51 -12.62
N GLU A 193 3.76 5.47 -12.80
CA GLU A 193 2.93 5.60 -14.01
C GLU A 193 3.71 6.02 -15.27
N ASN A 194 4.88 6.62 -15.08
CA ASN A 194 5.64 7.26 -16.15
C ASN A 194 6.71 6.34 -16.79
N ILE A 195 6.50 5.03 -16.74
CA ILE A 195 7.40 4.03 -17.33
C ILE A 195 6.74 3.37 -18.55
#